data_5b6773b1ee67af61486d74e0defa22f5
#
_entry.id   5b6773b1ee67af61486d74e0defa22f5
#
_cell.length_a   1.000
_cell.length_b   1.000
_cell.length_c   1.000
_cell.angle_alpha   90.00
_cell.angle_beta   90.00
_cell.angle_gamma   90.00
#
_symmetry.space_group_name_H-M   'P 1'
#
loop_
_entity.id
_entity.type
_entity.pdbx_description
1 polymer ?
#
loop_
_entity_poly.entity_id
_entity_poly.type
_entity_poly.pdbx_seq_one_letter_code
_entity_poly.pdbx_strand_id
1 'polypeptide(L)'
;DHAILWNNIASIEEKMGLHASPTCSMSLGSRYECLGTLLGEKNKGLYAMFSMMNDARLLVGSQGHASASSSFLLALNYAKTRVQGSIPGIKSTHREDNQIRIIDHPDVRRMLLTMKAYTEGMRSILFYIAFCQDQKQVTNNESQKETFQNLIDFLIPIGKGYVTDRAVKVCDMAIQVFGGYGYTNEYPVEQILRDVRITTIYEGTNGIQAIDLFNRKLTMKKGRLFKTLITEIEKTLSEAKNLESLKPLAAKFEKMVSRFEKVVKLMSRTPEHSSDILKARSLSGPFLHITGDIILAWMLLWRAHVAQKQLDKATPKKRKAFYQGQMESARFFIENIGPITMGRMDSIMDSGDSVLRISTDAFGGR
;
A
#
# COMPACT_ATOMS: atom_id res chain seq x y z
N ASP A 1 -30.67 -31.14 -7.12
CA ASP A 1 -31.61 -30.29 -6.37
C ASP A 1 -30.99 -28.90 -6.24
N HIS A 2 -31.42 -27.98 -7.12
CA HIS A 2 -30.98 -26.60 -7.05
C HIS A 2 -31.92 -25.83 -6.13
N ALA A 3 -31.48 -25.49 -4.93
CA ALA A 3 -32.18 -24.57 -4.07
C ALA A 3 -32.16 -23.16 -4.71
N ILE A 4 -33.28 -22.70 -5.23
CA ILE A 4 -33.42 -21.33 -5.74
C ILE A 4 -33.59 -20.43 -4.52
N LEU A 5 -32.53 -19.69 -4.16
CA LEU A 5 -32.57 -18.64 -3.16
C LEU A 5 -33.29 -17.42 -3.77
N TRP A 6 -34.59 -17.23 -3.50
CA TRP A 6 -35.29 -16.02 -3.82
C TRP A 6 -34.96 -14.93 -2.78
N ASN A 7 -34.00 -14.08 -3.15
CA ASN A 7 -33.62 -12.95 -2.33
C ASN A 7 -34.34 -11.70 -2.84
N ASN A 8 -34.94 -10.93 -1.94
CA ASN A 8 -35.47 -9.63 -2.25
C ASN A 8 -34.50 -8.55 -1.78
N ILE A 9 -34.25 -7.58 -2.64
CA ILE A 9 -33.56 -6.34 -2.26
C ILE A 9 -34.57 -5.46 -1.54
N ALA A 10 -34.37 -5.22 -0.25
CA ALA A 10 -35.22 -4.35 0.56
C ALA A 10 -34.86 -2.86 0.33
N SER A 11 -33.58 -2.55 0.21
CA SER A 11 -33.07 -1.20 -0.08
C SER A 11 -31.69 -1.25 -0.71
N ILE A 12 -31.32 -0.15 -1.38
CA ILE A 12 -29.98 0.11 -1.89
C ILE A 12 -29.44 1.31 -1.12
N GLU A 13 -28.21 1.18 -0.61
CA GLU A 13 -27.56 2.23 0.15
C GLU A 13 -27.04 3.36 -0.75
N GLU A 14 -27.35 4.60 -0.38
CA GLU A 14 -26.70 5.78 -0.95
C GLU A 14 -25.27 5.90 -0.41
N LYS A 15 -24.29 6.08 -1.28
CA LYS A 15 -22.87 6.01 -0.91
C LYS A 15 -22.09 7.21 -1.44
N MET A 16 -20.94 7.47 -0.83
CA MET A 16 -19.96 8.48 -1.28
C MET A 16 -19.44 8.22 -2.70
N GLY A 17 -19.23 6.96 -3.05
CA GLY A 17 -18.71 6.51 -4.34
C GLY A 17 -19.02 5.06 -4.60
N LEU A 18 -18.42 4.49 -5.64
CA LEU A 18 -18.63 3.11 -6.09
C LEU A 18 -20.12 2.81 -6.37
N HIS A 19 -20.80 3.77 -7.02
CA HIS A 19 -22.25 3.72 -7.24
C HIS A 19 -22.65 2.56 -8.17
N ALA A 20 -21.80 2.19 -9.12
CA ALA A 20 -22.06 1.07 -10.04
C ALA A 20 -22.02 -0.32 -9.36
N SER A 21 -21.55 -0.40 -8.10
CA SER A 21 -21.57 -1.62 -7.28
C SER A 21 -22.57 -1.41 -6.13
N PRO A 22 -23.86 -1.77 -6.29
CA PRO A 22 -24.88 -1.48 -5.29
C PRO A 22 -24.62 -2.25 -4.00
N THR A 23 -24.78 -1.58 -2.87
CA THR A 23 -24.82 -2.17 -1.53
C THR A 23 -26.26 -2.32 -1.12
N CYS A 24 -26.71 -3.54 -0.91
CA CYS A 24 -28.13 -3.85 -0.74
C CYS A 24 -28.40 -4.44 0.64
N SER A 25 -29.53 -4.04 1.22
CA SER A 25 -30.15 -4.78 2.32
C SER A 25 -30.93 -5.94 1.72
N MET A 26 -30.52 -7.17 2.06
CA MET A 26 -31.11 -8.38 1.50
C MET A 26 -32.10 -8.99 2.50
N SER A 27 -33.27 -9.40 2.02
CA SER A 27 -34.26 -10.11 2.80
C SER A 27 -34.36 -11.55 2.34
N LEU A 28 -34.10 -12.51 3.23
CA LEU A 28 -34.16 -13.94 2.97
C LEU A 28 -35.48 -14.50 3.47
N GLY A 29 -36.19 -15.30 2.68
CA GLY A 29 -37.42 -15.98 3.07
C GLY A 29 -38.62 -15.07 3.33
N SER A 30 -38.60 -13.79 2.93
CA SER A 30 -39.69 -12.85 3.18
C SER A 30 -40.96 -13.07 2.34
N ARG A 31 -40.83 -13.76 1.20
CA ARG A 31 -41.95 -14.07 0.31
C ARG A 31 -42.11 -15.56 0.02
N TYR A 32 -41.02 -16.32 0.03
CA TYR A 32 -40.98 -17.75 -0.26
C TYR A 32 -39.97 -18.44 0.65
N GLU A 33 -40.07 -19.77 0.79
CA GLU A 33 -39.08 -20.54 1.52
C GLU A 33 -37.66 -20.23 1.03
N CYS A 34 -36.74 -20.04 1.96
CA CYS A 34 -35.33 -19.84 1.70
C CYS A 34 -34.56 -21.09 2.07
N LEU A 35 -34.36 -21.98 1.13
CA LEU A 35 -33.60 -23.20 1.32
C LEU A 35 -32.11 -22.92 1.12
N GLY A 36 -31.27 -23.47 1.98
CA GLY A 36 -29.82 -23.38 1.91
C GLY A 36 -29.14 -24.72 2.16
N THR A 37 -27.92 -24.88 1.67
CA THR A 37 -27.07 -26.02 1.96
C THR A 37 -25.91 -25.62 2.83
N LEU A 38 -25.48 -26.49 3.75
CA LEU A 38 -24.32 -26.24 4.59
C LEU A 38 -23.04 -26.31 3.76
N LEU A 39 -22.27 -25.21 3.76
CA LEU A 39 -20.93 -25.17 3.18
C LEU A 39 -19.88 -25.55 4.24
N GLY A 40 -19.24 -26.72 4.05
CA GLY A 40 -18.25 -27.23 4.99
C GLY A 40 -18.88 -27.93 6.21
N GLU A 41 -18.24 -27.77 7.37
CA GLU A 41 -18.66 -28.42 8.60
C GLU A 41 -19.50 -27.49 9.50
N LYS A 42 -20.47 -28.06 10.21
CA LYS A 42 -21.30 -27.34 11.18
C LYS A 42 -20.43 -26.61 12.22
N ASN A 43 -20.73 -25.34 12.48
CA ASN A 43 -20.01 -24.45 13.40
C ASN A 43 -18.57 -24.08 12.97
N LYS A 44 -18.15 -24.40 11.74
CA LYS A 44 -16.83 -24.04 11.18
C LYS A 44 -16.87 -23.01 10.05
N GLY A 45 -17.96 -22.29 9.86
CA GLY A 45 -18.14 -21.33 8.79
C GLY A 45 -17.09 -20.21 8.75
N LEU A 46 -16.59 -19.76 9.91
CA LEU A 46 -15.50 -18.79 9.98
C LEU A 46 -14.20 -19.31 9.32
N TYR A 47 -13.88 -20.59 9.44
CA TYR A 47 -12.68 -21.15 8.77
C TYR A 47 -12.84 -21.16 7.25
N ALA A 48 -14.01 -21.53 6.76
CA ALA A 48 -14.32 -21.49 5.33
C ALA A 48 -14.24 -20.04 4.79
N MET A 49 -14.78 -19.08 5.55
CA MET A 49 -14.71 -17.65 5.20
C MET A 49 -13.27 -17.12 5.18
N PHE A 50 -12.40 -17.50 6.13
CA PHE A 50 -11.01 -17.05 6.16
C PHE A 50 -10.19 -17.48 4.94
N SER A 51 -10.48 -18.62 4.34
CA SER A 51 -9.84 -19.05 3.08
C SER A 51 -10.11 -18.02 1.97
N MET A 52 -11.35 -17.61 1.81
CA MET A 52 -11.76 -16.61 0.81
C MET A 52 -11.24 -15.20 1.14
N MET A 53 -11.17 -14.83 2.42
CA MET A 53 -10.83 -13.46 2.83
C MET A 53 -9.41 -13.03 2.45
N ASN A 54 -8.44 -13.93 2.40
CA ASN A 54 -7.09 -13.57 2.00
C ASN A 54 -7.03 -13.19 0.52
N ASP A 55 -7.76 -13.88 -0.33
CA ASP A 55 -7.87 -13.56 -1.75
C ASP A 55 -8.64 -12.25 -1.95
N ALA A 56 -9.75 -12.06 -1.24
CA ALA A 56 -10.51 -10.81 -1.23
C ALA A 56 -9.65 -9.61 -0.80
N ARG A 57 -8.81 -9.76 0.22
CA ARG A 57 -7.88 -8.71 0.68
C ARG A 57 -6.87 -8.31 -0.41
N LEU A 58 -6.33 -9.29 -1.14
CA LEU A 58 -5.41 -9.02 -2.24
C LEU A 58 -6.12 -8.29 -3.40
N LEU A 59 -7.37 -8.70 -3.71
CA LEU A 59 -8.19 -8.03 -4.71
C LEU A 59 -8.49 -6.57 -4.33
N VAL A 60 -8.82 -6.30 -3.06
CA VAL A 60 -9.03 -4.93 -2.57
C VAL A 60 -7.74 -4.09 -2.65
N GLY A 61 -6.59 -4.68 -2.33
CA GLY A 61 -5.29 -4.04 -2.56
C GLY A 61 -5.08 -3.68 -4.04
N SER A 62 -5.42 -4.62 -4.93
CA SER A 62 -5.33 -4.42 -6.38
C SER A 62 -6.28 -3.33 -6.88
N GLN A 63 -7.50 -3.26 -6.35
CA GLN A 63 -8.46 -2.19 -6.64
C GLN A 63 -7.91 -0.82 -6.21
N GLY A 64 -7.37 -0.71 -4.99
CA GLY A 64 -6.72 0.52 -4.53
C GLY A 64 -5.56 0.93 -5.43
N HIS A 65 -4.69 -0.02 -5.80
CA HIS A 65 -3.59 0.22 -6.72
C HIS A 65 -4.06 0.66 -8.11
N ALA A 66 -5.12 0.07 -8.65
CA ALA A 66 -5.69 0.45 -9.95
C ALA A 66 -6.17 1.91 -9.94
N SER A 67 -6.87 2.32 -8.89
CA SER A 67 -7.30 3.71 -8.68
C SER A 67 -6.10 4.67 -8.61
N ALA A 68 -5.06 4.32 -7.85
CA ALA A 68 -3.83 5.10 -7.76
C ALA A 68 -3.12 5.21 -9.11
N SER A 69 -3.03 4.11 -9.86
CA SER A 69 -2.40 4.08 -11.19
C SER A 69 -3.14 4.96 -12.19
N SER A 70 -4.46 4.89 -12.23
CA SER A 70 -5.30 5.72 -13.08
C SER A 70 -5.17 7.20 -12.72
N SER A 71 -5.23 7.55 -11.44
CA SER A 71 -5.08 8.92 -10.95
C SER A 71 -3.70 9.49 -11.29
N PHE A 72 -2.63 8.71 -11.12
CA PHE A 72 -1.28 9.12 -11.50
C PHE A 72 -1.16 9.41 -13.00
N LEU A 73 -1.69 8.53 -13.86
CA LEU A 73 -1.62 8.71 -15.30
C LEU A 73 -2.41 9.93 -15.78
N LEU A 74 -3.60 10.16 -15.21
CA LEU A 74 -4.42 11.34 -15.48
C LEU A 74 -3.68 12.61 -15.05
N ALA A 75 -3.16 12.67 -13.83
CA ALA A 75 -2.40 13.81 -13.32
C ALA A 75 -1.14 14.09 -14.15
N LEU A 76 -0.41 13.04 -14.54
CA LEU A 76 0.78 13.17 -15.39
C LEU A 76 0.44 13.74 -16.76
N ASN A 77 -0.62 13.26 -17.40
CA ASN A 77 -1.05 13.75 -18.71
C ASN A 77 -1.54 15.19 -18.63
N TYR A 78 -2.34 15.53 -17.63
CA TYR A 78 -2.78 16.90 -17.39
C TYR A 78 -1.58 17.84 -17.15
N ALA A 79 -0.62 17.45 -16.33
CA ALA A 79 0.54 18.26 -16.01
C ALA A 79 1.46 18.52 -17.21
N LYS A 80 1.48 17.62 -18.21
CA LYS A 80 2.24 17.80 -19.45
C LYS A 80 1.63 18.83 -20.42
N THR A 81 0.33 19.05 -20.32
CA THR A 81 -0.40 19.93 -21.27
C THR A 81 -0.83 21.24 -20.63
N ARG A 82 -1.16 21.25 -19.34
CA ARG A 82 -1.60 22.45 -18.63
C ARG A 82 -0.46 23.43 -18.48
N VAL A 83 -0.69 24.67 -18.93
CA VAL A 83 0.24 25.80 -18.80
C VAL A 83 -0.30 26.75 -17.75
N GLN A 84 0.50 27.11 -16.76
CA GLN A 84 0.17 28.13 -15.75
C GLN A 84 1.40 28.54 -14.93
N GLY A 85 1.49 29.82 -14.63
CA GLY A 85 2.53 30.38 -13.79
C GLY A 85 3.90 30.44 -14.48
N SER A 86 4.88 31.01 -13.78
CA SER A 86 6.26 31.15 -14.24
C SER A 86 7.24 30.82 -13.12
N ILE A 87 8.48 30.54 -13.46
CA ILE A 87 9.56 30.35 -12.49
C ILE A 87 10.60 31.47 -12.73
N PRO A 88 10.94 32.29 -11.72
CA PRO A 88 11.95 33.31 -11.88
C PRO A 88 13.29 32.74 -12.39
N GLY A 89 13.86 33.37 -13.44
CA GLY A 89 15.13 32.95 -14.04
C GLY A 89 15.03 31.78 -15.03
N ILE A 90 13.85 31.16 -15.21
CA ILE A 90 13.64 30.13 -16.25
C ILE A 90 12.86 30.73 -17.40
N LYS A 91 13.49 30.73 -18.60
CA LYS A 91 12.79 31.15 -19.82
C LYS A 91 11.73 30.13 -20.22
N SER A 92 10.53 30.61 -20.51
CA SER A 92 9.45 29.79 -21.05
C SER A 92 9.86 29.18 -22.41
N THR A 93 9.52 27.91 -22.58
CA THR A 93 9.56 27.21 -23.88
C THR A 93 8.29 27.44 -24.71
N HIS A 94 7.26 28.05 -24.11
CA HIS A 94 5.98 28.38 -24.71
C HIS A 94 5.72 29.88 -24.63
N ARG A 95 5.63 30.49 -25.81
CA ARG A 95 5.22 31.82 -26.28
C ARG A 95 4.63 32.84 -25.32
N GLU A 96 4.98 34.08 -25.56
CA GLU A 96 4.35 35.38 -25.28
C GLU A 96 4.14 35.78 -23.81
N ASP A 97 3.72 34.87 -22.89
CA ASP A 97 3.37 35.24 -21.51
C ASP A 97 4.33 34.72 -20.42
N ASN A 98 5.52 34.22 -20.75
CA ASN A 98 6.43 33.57 -19.78
C ASN A 98 5.84 32.42 -18.96
N GLN A 99 4.69 31.87 -19.36
CA GLN A 99 4.06 30.75 -18.68
C GLN A 99 4.73 29.42 -19.04
N ILE A 100 4.77 28.49 -18.11
CA ILE A 100 5.34 27.16 -18.28
C ILE A 100 4.29 26.07 -18.04
N ARG A 101 4.56 24.87 -18.57
CA ARG A 101 3.73 23.71 -18.21
C ARG A 101 3.86 23.42 -16.73
N ILE A 102 2.75 23.02 -16.10
CA ILE A 102 2.79 22.77 -14.64
C ILE A 102 3.74 21.61 -14.28
N ILE A 103 4.02 20.67 -15.20
CA ILE A 103 5.02 19.61 -14.96
C ILE A 103 6.43 20.17 -14.75
N ASP A 104 6.71 21.38 -15.19
CA ASP A 104 8.03 22.00 -15.06
C ASP A 104 8.21 22.69 -13.69
N HIS A 105 7.13 22.89 -12.92
CA HIS A 105 7.20 23.38 -11.53
C HIS A 105 7.78 22.31 -10.59
N PRO A 106 8.78 22.65 -9.76
CA PRO A 106 9.42 21.68 -8.85
C PRO A 106 8.46 20.96 -7.91
N ASP A 107 7.46 21.64 -7.37
CA ASP A 107 6.50 21.01 -6.46
C ASP A 107 5.56 20.04 -7.16
N VAL A 108 5.09 20.37 -8.36
CA VAL A 108 4.31 19.45 -9.20
C VAL A 108 5.15 18.20 -9.54
N ARG A 109 6.43 18.39 -9.88
CA ARG A 109 7.37 17.27 -10.13
C ARG A 109 7.53 16.39 -8.89
N ARG A 110 7.66 17.01 -7.71
CA ARG A 110 7.73 16.28 -6.44
C ARG A 110 6.47 15.44 -6.20
N MET A 111 5.27 16.02 -6.40
CA MET A 111 4.00 15.30 -6.29
C MET A 111 3.93 14.12 -7.29
N LEU A 112 4.22 14.37 -8.57
CA LEU A 112 4.20 13.33 -9.60
C LEU A 112 5.21 12.21 -9.32
N LEU A 113 6.41 12.53 -8.82
CA LEU A 113 7.42 11.54 -8.49
C LEU A 113 7.03 10.73 -7.24
N THR A 114 6.38 11.38 -6.26
CA THR A 114 5.78 10.70 -5.10
C THR A 114 4.70 9.71 -5.55
N MET A 115 3.76 10.15 -6.39
CA MET A 115 2.70 9.29 -6.95
C MET A 115 3.28 8.12 -7.74
N LYS A 116 4.29 8.37 -8.58
CA LYS A 116 4.99 7.36 -9.36
C LYS A 116 5.64 6.31 -8.46
N ALA A 117 6.42 6.73 -7.47
CA ALA A 117 7.12 5.83 -6.58
C ALA A 117 6.15 4.94 -5.79
N TYR A 118 5.07 5.51 -5.23
CA TYR A 118 4.03 4.73 -4.56
C TYR A 118 3.34 3.76 -5.53
N THR A 119 2.89 4.22 -6.68
CA THR A 119 2.16 3.37 -7.64
C THR A 119 3.01 2.20 -8.14
N GLU A 120 4.27 2.45 -8.48
CA GLU A 120 5.18 1.40 -8.96
C GLU A 120 5.58 0.42 -7.85
N GLY A 121 5.86 0.94 -6.64
CA GLY A 121 6.18 0.10 -5.47
C GLY A 121 5.00 -0.76 -5.04
N MET A 122 3.80 -0.19 -4.95
CA MET A 122 2.57 -0.93 -4.63
C MET A 122 2.28 -2.05 -5.65
N ARG A 123 2.47 -1.77 -6.95
CA ARG A 123 2.36 -2.79 -8.00
C ARG A 123 3.31 -3.95 -7.73
N SER A 124 4.56 -3.65 -7.39
CA SER A 124 5.56 -4.69 -7.12
C SER A 124 5.20 -5.51 -5.88
N ILE A 125 4.68 -4.89 -4.82
CA ILE A 125 4.21 -5.62 -3.63
C ILE A 125 3.13 -6.63 -4.00
N LEU A 126 2.09 -6.18 -4.72
CA LEU A 126 0.95 -7.03 -5.09
C LEU A 126 1.38 -8.17 -6.02
N PHE A 127 2.18 -7.89 -7.03
CA PHE A 127 2.70 -8.93 -7.94
C PHE A 127 3.66 -9.89 -7.23
N TYR A 128 4.42 -9.43 -6.24
CA TYR A 128 5.29 -10.31 -5.45
C TYR A 128 4.47 -11.26 -4.56
N ILE A 129 3.37 -10.80 -3.98
CA ILE A 129 2.44 -11.67 -3.24
C ILE A 129 1.85 -12.74 -4.17
N ALA A 130 1.35 -12.33 -5.35
CA ALA A 130 0.81 -13.24 -6.34
C ALA A 130 1.87 -14.25 -6.83
N PHE A 131 3.09 -13.78 -7.11
CA PHE A 131 4.22 -14.65 -7.45
C PHE A 131 4.51 -15.69 -6.36
N CYS A 132 4.49 -15.29 -5.09
CA CYS A 132 4.68 -16.24 -3.98
C CYS A 132 3.55 -17.27 -3.93
N GLN A 133 2.30 -16.88 -4.23
CA GLN A 133 1.16 -17.81 -4.31
C GLN A 133 1.36 -18.85 -5.42
N ASP A 134 1.75 -18.40 -6.62
CA ASP A 134 2.02 -19.29 -7.77
C ASP A 134 3.19 -20.23 -7.46
N GLN A 135 4.30 -19.71 -6.96
CA GLN A 135 5.49 -20.50 -6.62
C GLN A 135 5.21 -21.56 -5.56
N LYS A 136 4.39 -21.23 -4.57
CA LYS A 136 3.93 -22.19 -3.56
C LYS A 136 3.16 -23.35 -4.17
N GLN A 137 2.36 -23.11 -5.24
CA GLN A 137 1.57 -24.15 -5.90
C GLN A 137 2.42 -25.08 -6.77
N VAL A 138 3.42 -24.51 -7.47
CA VAL A 138 4.19 -25.27 -8.47
C VAL A 138 5.45 -25.95 -7.91
N THR A 139 6.00 -25.50 -6.78
CA THR A 139 7.19 -26.13 -6.21
C THR A 139 6.86 -27.43 -5.50
N ASN A 140 7.72 -28.45 -5.69
CA ASN A 140 7.65 -29.73 -4.96
C ASN A 140 8.52 -29.73 -3.68
N ASN A 141 9.26 -28.65 -3.40
CA ASN A 141 10.12 -28.53 -2.24
C ASN A 141 9.34 -27.95 -1.05
N GLU A 142 9.11 -28.76 -0.03
CA GLU A 142 8.34 -28.37 1.16
C GLU A 142 8.96 -27.17 1.92
N SER A 143 10.28 -27.05 1.98
CA SER A 143 10.94 -25.89 2.60
C SER A 143 10.69 -24.60 1.80
N GLN A 144 10.66 -24.68 0.46
CA GLN A 144 10.28 -23.54 -0.39
C GLN A 144 8.80 -23.20 -0.25
N LYS A 145 7.91 -24.20 -0.19
CA LYS A 145 6.48 -23.98 0.08
C LYS A 145 6.27 -23.22 1.38
N GLU A 146 6.99 -23.63 2.44
CA GLU A 146 6.91 -22.95 3.74
C GLU A 146 7.44 -21.51 3.64
N THR A 147 8.54 -21.28 2.93
CA THR A 147 9.10 -19.95 2.70
C THR A 147 8.09 -19.04 2.02
N PHE A 148 7.48 -19.48 0.92
CA PHE A 148 6.47 -18.70 0.21
C PHE A 148 5.21 -18.46 1.08
N GLN A 149 4.77 -19.47 1.83
CA GLN A 149 3.64 -19.31 2.75
C GLN A 149 3.93 -18.25 3.84
N ASN A 150 5.14 -18.24 4.40
CA ASN A 150 5.54 -17.25 5.39
C ASN A 150 5.53 -15.82 4.80
N LEU A 151 6.01 -15.64 3.56
CA LEU A 151 5.96 -14.36 2.85
C LEU A 151 4.53 -13.92 2.57
N ILE A 152 3.68 -14.79 2.03
CA ILE A 152 2.26 -14.52 1.78
C ILE A 152 1.59 -14.08 3.07
N ASP A 153 1.75 -14.86 4.14
CA ASP A 153 1.13 -14.60 5.43
C ASP A 153 1.53 -13.24 6.02
N PHE A 154 2.79 -12.85 5.87
CA PHE A 154 3.28 -11.57 6.37
C PHE A 154 2.82 -10.40 5.49
N LEU A 155 2.79 -10.59 4.17
CA LEU A 155 2.56 -9.52 3.21
C LEU A 155 1.08 -9.21 2.95
N ILE A 156 0.14 -10.12 3.20
CA ILE A 156 -1.30 -9.89 2.98
C ILE A 156 -1.82 -8.64 3.70
N PRO A 157 -1.56 -8.41 5.00
CA PRO A 157 -1.99 -7.17 5.67
C PRO A 157 -1.40 -5.90 5.03
N ILE A 158 -0.18 -5.98 4.50
CA ILE A 158 0.47 -4.89 3.79
C ILE A 158 -0.19 -4.66 2.43
N GLY A 159 -0.42 -5.75 1.67
CA GLY A 159 -1.08 -5.72 0.36
C GLY A 159 -2.48 -5.09 0.42
N LYS A 160 -3.22 -5.30 1.51
CA LYS A 160 -4.53 -4.65 1.70
C LYS A 160 -4.39 -3.30 2.42
N GLY A 161 -3.85 -3.28 3.64
CA GLY A 161 -3.90 -2.13 4.52
C GLY A 161 -3.03 -0.96 4.05
N TYR A 162 -1.75 -1.21 3.86
CA TYR A 162 -0.82 -0.17 3.43
C TYR A 162 -1.09 0.31 2.00
N VAL A 163 -1.33 -0.63 1.06
CA VAL A 163 -1.55 -0.27 -0.34
C VAL A 163 -2.77 0.62 -0.50
N THR A 164 -3.89 0.30 0.16
CA THR A 164 -5.10 1.12 0.05
C THR A 164 -4.96 2.49 0.73
N ASP A 165 -4.26 2.59 1.86
CA ASP A 165 -3.97 3.89 2.48
C ASP A 165 -3.09 4.78 1.59
N ARG A 166 -2.10 4.20 0.91
CA ARG A 166 -1.27 4.94 -0.05
C ARG A 166 -2.03 5.27 -1.33
N ALA A 167 -2.93 4.41 -1.75
CA ALA A 167 -3.78 4.66 -2.93
C ALA A 167 -4.67 5.90 -2.73
N VAL A 168 -5.32 6.04 -1.58
CA VAL A 168 -6.10 7.25 -1.24
C VAL A 168 -5.22 8.50 -1.34
N LYS A 169 -3.99 8.47 -0.79
CA LYS A 169 -3.07 9.61 -0.86
C LYS A 169 -2.63 9.95 -2.28
N VAL A 170 -2.43 8.94 -3.13
CA VAL A 170 -2.10 9.16 -4.55
C VAL A 170 -3.27 9.80 -5.28
N CYS A 171 -4.51 9.35 -5.03
CA CYS A 171 -5.71 9.93 -5.62
C CYS A 171 -5.93 11.37 -5.15
N ASP A 172 -5.71 11.67 -3.87
CA ASP A 172 -5.77 13.03 -3.31
C ASP A 172 -4.74 13.96 -3.96
N MET A 173 -3.48 13.51 -4.10
CA MET A 173 -2.46 14.27 -4.82
C MET A 173 -2.82 14.53 -6.27
N ALA A 174 -3.53 13.62 -6.93
CA ALA A 174 -3.99 13.83 -8.30
C ALA A 174 -4.93 15.03 -8.40
N ILE A 175 -5.89 15.16 -7.48
CA ILE A 175 -6.77 16.33 -7.39
C ILE A 175 -5.93 17.60 -7.22
N GLN A 176 -4.94 17.57 -6.34
CA GLN A 176 -4.06 18.72 -6.11
C GLN A 176 -3.29 19.12 -7.39
N VAL A 177 -2.82 18.17 -8.18
CA VAL A 177 -2.16 18.43 -9.48
C VAL A 177 -3.11 19.08 -10.48
N PHE A 178 -4.39 18.69 -10.49
CA PHE A 178 -5.42 19.29 -11.35
C PHE A 178 -5.84 20.69 -10.86
N GLY A 179 -5.61 21.00 -9.56
CA GLY A 179 -6.07 22.25 -8.96
C GLY A 179 -7.60 22.33 -8.92
N GLY A 180 -8.19 23.50 -9.16
CA GLY A 180 -9.64 23.68 -9.14
C GLY A 180 -10.42 22.75 -10.06
N TYR A 181 -9.87 22.40 -11.20
CA TYR A 181 -10.48 21.44 -12.13
C TYR A 181 -10.55 20.01 -11.57
N GLY A 182 -9.63 19.64 -10.66
CA GLY A 182 -9.69 18.35 -9.98
C GLY A 182 -10.87 18.21 -9.01
N TYR A 183 -11.53 19.32 -8.66
CA TYR A 183 -12.68 19.34 -7.77
C TYR A 183 -14.01 19.35 -8.53
N THR A 184 -13.99 19.50 -9.85
CA THR A 184 -15.18 19.51 -10.70
C THR A 184 -15.46 18.14 -11.31
N ASN A 185 -16.71 17.85 -11.63
CA ASN A 185 -17.14 16.58 -12.25
C ASN A 185 -16.72 16.44 -13.72
N GLU A 186 -16.09 17.46 -14.30
CA GLU A 186 -15.57 17.41 -15.68
C GLU A 186 -14.37 16.46 -15.82
N TYR A 187 -13.66 16.21 -14.72
CA TYR A 187 -12.48 15.33 -14.69
C TYR A 187 -12.70 14.16 -13.75
N PRO A 188 -12.31 12.93 -14.15
CA PRO A 188 -12.66 11.72 -13.39
C PRO A 188 -11.88 11.57 -12.08
N VAL A 189 -10.89 12.42 -11.78
CA VAL A 189 -10.03 12.29 -10.59
C VAL A 189 -10.81 12.44 -9.29
N GLU A 190 -11.86 13.27 -9.26
CA GLU A 190 -12.72 13.44 -8.08
C GLU A 190 -13.50 12.15 -7.78
N GLN A 191 -14.08 11.51 -8.80
CA GLN A 191 -14.79 10.25 -8.66
C GLN A 191 -13.84 9.13 -8.19
N ILE A 192 -12.64 9.04 -8.77
CA ILE A 192 -11.66 8.02 -8.37
C ILE A 192 -11.29 8.17 -6.89
N LEU A 193 -11.17 9.40 -6.36
CA LEU A 193 -10.93 9.63 -4.94
C LEU A 193 -12.11 9.15 -4.07
N ARG A 194 -13.35 9.45 -4.48
CA ARG A 194 -14.55 8.97 -3.76
C ARG A 194 -14.62 7.43 -3.78
N ASP A 195 -14.39 6.83 -4.93
CA ASP A 195 -14.47 5.39 -5.11
C ASP A 195 -13.37 4.64 -4.35
N VAL A 196 -12.13 5.13 -4.32
CA VAL A 196 -11.02 4.46 -3.63
C VAL A 196 -11.16 4.48 -2.11
N ARG A 197 -11.93 5.45 -1.56
CA ARG A 197 -12.02 5.64 -0.10
C ARG A 197 -12.54 4.42 0.64
N ILE A 198 -13.46 3.67 0.06
CA ILE A 198 -14.04 2.47 0.67
C ILE A 198 -13.00 1.35 0.87
N THR A 199 -11.96 1.30 0.03
CA THR A 199 -10.95 0.23 0.08
C THR A 199 -10.20 0.15 1.40
N THR A 200 -10.16 1.26 2.16
CA THR A 200 -9.54 1.30 3.50
C THR A 200 -10.49 0.80 4.61
N ILE A 201 -11.75 0.56 4.30
CA ILE A 201 -12.82 0.26 5.26
C ILE A 201 -13.29 -1.19 5.14
N TYR A 202 -13.76 -1.61 3.97
CA TYR A 202 -14.33 -2.95 3.79
C TYR A 202 -13.27 -4.06 3.71
N GLU A 203 -13.69 -5.32 3.73
CA GLU A 203 -12.82 -6.53 3.82
C GLU A 203 -11.86 -6.49 5.02
N GLY A 204 -12.36 -5.92 6.10
CA GLY A 204 -11.61 -5.58 7.31
C GLY A 204 -10.88 -4.25 7.17
N THR A 205 -11.20 -3.32 8.07
CA THR A 205 -10.58 -1.99 8.08
C THR A 205 -9.05 -2.07 8.11
N ASN A 206 -8.38 -1.03 7.67
CA ASN A 206 -6.91 -1.00 7.72
C ASN A 206 -6.37 -1.06 9.15
N GLY A 207 -7.15 -0.61 10.15
CA GLY A 207 -6.87 -0.86 11.57
C GLY A 207 -6.87 -2.36 11.92
N ILE A 208 -7.79 -3.15 11.38
CA ILE A 208 -7.80 -4.61 11.56
C ILE A 208 -6.60 -5.25 10.88
N GLN A 209 -6.18 -4.78 9.70
CA GLN A 209 -4.95 -5.26 9.04
C GLN A 209 -3.71 -4.94 9.87
N ALA A 210 -3.66 -3.76 10.49
CA ALA A 210 -2.59 -3.34 11.37
C ALA A 210 -2.50 -4.21 12.63
N ILE A 211 -3.65 -4.51 13.25
CA ILE A 211 -3.74 -5.40 14.41
C ILE A 211 -3.36 -6.84 14.02
N ASP A 212 -3.80 -7.34 12.85
CA ASP A 212 -3.44 -8.68 12.37
C ASP A 212 -1.93 -8.80 12.14
N LEU A 213 -1.32 -7.80 11.50
CA LEU A 213 0.13 -7.73 11.31
C LEU A 213 0.87 -7.77 12.65
N PHE A 214 0.48 -6.92 13.58
CA PHE A 214 1.13 -6.78 14.87
C PHE A 214 0.91 -8.00 15.79
N ASN A 215 -0.36 -8.35 16.09
CA ASN A 215 -0.67 -9.38 17.10
C ASN A 215 -0.38 -10.79 16.62
N ARG A 216 -0.55 -11.06 15.33
CA ARG A 216 -0.49 -12.41 14.79
C ARG A 216 0.72 -12.65 13.90
N LYS A 217 0.88 -11.86 12.84
CA LYS A 217 1.89 -12.14 11.81
C LYS A 217 3.31 -11.95 12.30
N LEU A 218 3.52 -10.98 13.18
CA LEU A 218 4.85 -10.69 13.75
C LEU A 218 5.35 -11.81 14.68
N THR A 219 4.45 -12.44 15.44
CA THR A 219 4.78 -13.46 16.43
C THR A 219 4.60 -14.90 15.95
N MET A 220 3.84 -15.09 14.84
CA MET A 220 3.58 -16.42 14.26
C MET A 220 4.86 -17.23 14.04
N LYS A 221 4.78 -18.52 14.34
CA LYS A 221 5.90 -19.46 14.19
C LYS A 221 7.20 -18.93 14.86
N LYS A 222 7.06 -18.31 16.04
CA LYS A 222 8.18 -17.71 16.80
C LYS A 222 8.95 -16.65 15.98
N GLY A 223 8.23 -15.80 15.24
CA GLY A 223 8.77 -14.70 14.42
C GLY A 223 9.41 -15.14 13.10
N ARG A 224 9.19 -16.40 12.67
CA ARG A 224 9.79 -16.93 11.43
C ARG A 224 9.33 -16.15 10.19
N LEU A 225 8.08 -15.67 10.15
CA LEU A 225 7.57 -14.90 9.03
C LEU A 225 8.41 -13.65 8.79
N PHE A 226 8.67 -12.88 9.84
CA PHE A 226 9.50 -11.69 9.79
C PHE A 226 10.93 -12.01 9.36
N LYS A 227 11.54 -13.06 9.95
CA LYS A 227 12.89 -13.49 9.58
C LYS A 227 12.98 -13.86 8.09
N THR A 228 11.97 -14.55 7.55
CA THR A 228 11.91 -14.89 6.13
C THR A 228 11.89 -13.62 5.26
N LEU A 229 11.11 -12.60 5.63
CA LEU A 229 11.09 -11.31 4.93
C LEU A 229 12.46 -10.62 4.95
N ILE A 230 13.11 -10.55 6.12
CA ILE A 230 14.45 -9.93 6.25
C ILE A 230 15.47 -10.63 5.37
N THR A 231 15.46 -11.97 5.34
CA THR A 231 16.37 -12.74 4.47
C THR A 231 16.20 -12.36 2.98
N GLU A 232 14.97 -12.17 2.50
CA GLU A 232 14.74 -11.74 1.10
C GLU A 232 15.18 -10.28 0.86
N ILE A 233 15.01 -9.40 1.82
CA ILE A 233 15.52 -8.02 1.77
C ILE A 233 17.05 -8.01 1.71
N GLU A 234 17.71 -8.81 2.54
CA GLU A 234 19.18 -8.92 2.59
C GLU A 234 19.77 -9.43 1.28
N LYS A 235 19.12 -10.37 0.60
CA LYS A 235 19.53 -10.81 -0.75
C LYS A 235 19.56 -9.64 -1.72
N THR A 236 18.47 -8.87 -1.77
CA THR A 236 18.38 -7.68 -2.65
C THR A 236 19.45 -6.63 -2.29
N LEU A 237 19.66 -6.38 -1.00
CA LEU A 237 20.71 -5.46 -0.51
C LEU A 237 22.09 -5.91 -0.96
N SER A 238 22.43 -7.20 -0.81
CA SER A 238 23.69 -7.76 -1.24
C SER A 238 23.90 -7.57 -2.75
N GLU A 239 22.89 -7.89 -3.56
CA GLU A 239 22.95 -7.72 -5.01
C GLU A 239 23.08 -6.24 -5.43
N ALA A 240 22.37 -5.33 -4.78
CA ALA A 240 22.44 -3.91 -5.07
C ALA A 240 23.79 -3.30 -4.68
N LYS A 241 24.42 -3.75 -3.59
CA LYS A 241 25.76 -3.32 -3.17
C LYS A 241 26.86 -3.70 -4.15
N ASN A 242 26.66 -4.72 -4.98
CA ASN A 242 27.61 -5.13 -6.02
C ASN A 242 27.61 -4.19 -7.23
N LEU A 243 26.67 -3.26 -7.32
CA LEU A 243 26.59 -2.24 -8.37
C LEU A 243 27.02 -0.88 -7.81
N GLU A 244 28.13 -0.32 -8.28
CA GLU A 244 28.68 0.95 -7.77
C GLU A 244 27.64 2.09 -7.79
N SER A 245 26.79 2.15 -8.83
CA SER A 245 25.74 3.17 -8.96
C SER A 245 24.64 3.06 -7.90
N LEU A 246 24.43 1.88 -7.29
CA LEU A 246 23.41 1.61 -6.29
C LEU A 246 23.96 1.49 -4.86
N LYS A 247 25.25 1.31 -4.71
CA LYS A 247 25.91 1.11 -3.41
C LYS A 247 25.56 2.18 -2.37
N PRO A 248 25.57 3.50 -2.67
CA PRO A 248 25.15 4.52 -1.72
C PRO A 248 23.66 4.41 -1.33
N LEU A 249 22.80 4.07 -2.30
CA LEU A 249 21.37 3.92 -2.08
C LEU A 249 21.06 2.69 -1.22
N ALA A 250 21.72 1.56 -1.51
CA ALA A 250 21.63 0.34 -0.71
C ALA A 250 22.08 0.57 0.74
N ALA A 251 23.16 1.34 0.97
CA ALA A 251 23.62 1.68 2.32
C ALA A 251 22.59 2.53 3.10
N LYS A 252 21.88 3.45 2.43
CA LYS A 252 20.79 4.22 3.06
C LYS A 252 19.63 3.30 3.43
N PHE A 253 19.22 2.42 2.54
CA PHE A 253 18.13 1.48 2.81
C PHE A 253 18.51 0.47 3.90
N GLU A 254 19.74 0.00 3.96
CA GLU A 254 20.23 -0.87 5.04
C GLU A 254 20.09 -0.22 6.42
N LYS A 255 20.38 1.08 6.54
CA LYS A 255 20.14 1.83 7.79
C LYS A 255 18.66 1.86 8.17
N MET A 256 17.76 2.00 7.19
CA MET A 256 16.32 1.94 7.43
C MET A 256 15.89 0.55 7.93
N VAL A 257 16.41 -0.52 7.32
CA VAL A 257 16.14 -1.92 7.73
C VAL A 257 16.64 -2.17 9.15
N SER A 258 17.87 -1.78 9.46
CA SER A 258 18.44 -1.95 10.82
C SER A 258 17.64 -1.19 11.89
N ARG A 259 17.09 0.00 11.55
CA ARG A 259 16.21 0.73 12.47
C ARG A 259 14.87 0.04 12.63
N PHE A 260 14.30 -0.46 11.53
CA PHE A 260 13.06 -1.21 11.53
C PHE A 260 13.14 -2.47 12.40
N GLU A 261 14.25 -3.23 12.34
CA GLU A 261 14.47 -4.42 13.18
C GLU A 261 14.47 -4.07 14.69
N LYS A 262 14.99 -2.88 15.07
CA LYS A 262 14.91 -2.40 16.46
C LYS A 262 13.46 -2.14 16.88
N VAL A 263 12.65 -1.53 16.01
CA VAL A 263 11.21 -1.34 16.26
C VAL A 263 10.51 -2.68 16.39
N VAL A 264 10.77 -3.62 15.48
CA VAL A 264 10.18 -4.97 15.52
C VAL A 264 10.54 -5.68 16.82
N LYS A 265 11.80 -5.59 17.26
CA LYS A 265 12.25 -6.18 18.54
C LYS A 265 11.50 -5.56 19.74
N LEU A 266 11.23 -4.24 19.70
CA LEU A 266 10.44 -3.58 20.72
C LEU A 266 8.98 -4.05 20.72
N MET A 267 8.37 -4.04 19.53
CA MET A 267 6.96 -4.42 19.32
C MET A 267 6.68 -5.91 19.58
N SER A 268 7.70 -6.78 19.48
CA SER A 268 7.57 -8.23 19.70
C SER A 268 7.79 -8.64 21.15
N ARG A 269 8.00 -7.71 22.09
CA ARG A 269 8.14 -8.05 23.51
C ARG A 269 6.83 -8.57 24.05
N THR A 270 6.91 -9.61 24.89
CA THR A 270 5.73 -10.11 25.61
C THR A 270 5.25 -9.03 26.57
N PRO A 271 3.97 -8.63 26.49
CA PRO A 271 3.42 -7.66 27.44
C PRO A 271 3.42 -8.21 28.85
N GLU A 272 3.85 -7.43 29.81
CA GLU A 272 3.81 -7.81 31.25
C GLU A 272 2.46 -7.43 31.87
N HIS A 273 1.85 -6.35 31.36
CA HIS A 273 0.57 -5.83 31.85
C HIS A 273 -0.43 -5.59 30.71
N SER A 274 -1.71 -5.52 31.04
CA SER A 274 -2.79 -5.21 30.07
C SER A 274 -2.63 -3.82 29.43
N SER A 275 -2.07 -2.85 30.16
CA SER A 275 -1.72 -1.52 29.64
C SER A 275 -0.73 -1.58 28.47
N ASP A 276 0.25 -2.51 28.53
CA ASP A 276 1.25 -2.67 27.48
C ASP A 276 0.61 -3.20 26.18
N ILE A 277 -0.38 -4.08 26.32
CA ILE A 277 -1.18 -4.59 25.20
C ILE A 277 -1.92 -3.43 24.51
N LEU A 278 -2.57 -2.57 25.31
CA LEU A 278 -3.32 -1.43 24.78
C LEU A 278 -2.39 -0.41 24.11
N LYS A 279 -1.25 -0.12 24.75
CA LYS A 279 -0.22 0.75 24.16
C LYS A 279 0.29 0.21 22.83
N ALA A 280 0.66 -1.05 22.78
CA ALA A 280 1.13 -1.70 21.56
C ALA A 280 0.04 -1.70 20.44
N ARG A 281 -1.23 -1.90 20.81
CA ARG A 281 -2.36 -1.80 19.87
C ARG A 281 -2.55 -0.39 19.32
N SER A 282 -2.34 0.66 20.12
CA SER A 282 -2.42 2.05 19.65
C SER A 282 -1.35 2.38 18.61
N LEU A 283 -0.23 1.66 18.61
CA LEU A 283 0.88 1.79 17.68
C LEU A 283 0.77 0.89 16.44
N SER A 284 -0.24 0.01 16.37
CA SER A 284 -0.38 -0.94 15.24
C SER A 284 -0.52 -0.25 13.89
N GLY A 285 -1.28 0.83 13.78
CA GLY A 285 -1.44 1.62 12.56
C GLY A 285 -0.11 2.26 12.09
N PRO A 286 0.58 3.04 12.94
CA PRO A 286 1.94 3.51 12.66
C PRO A 286 2.90 2.39 12.25
N PHE A 287 2.85 1.23 12.93
CA PHE A 287 3.66 0.06 12.61
C PHE A 287 3.35 -0.52 11.22
N LEU A 288 2.08 -0.62 10.83
CA LEU A 288 1.68 -1.02 9.47
C LEU A 288 2.31 -0.09 8.42
N HIS A 289 2.29 1.21 8.66
CA HIS A 289 2.81 2.20 7.72
C HIS A 289 4.33 2.13 7.56
N ILE A 290 5.10 2.02 8.65
CA ILE A 290 6.56 1.88 8.54
C ILE A 290 6.95 0.55 7.89
N THR A 291 6.25 -0.54 8.22
CA THR A 291 6.46 -1.85 7.60
C THR A 291 6.21 -1.78 6.09
N GLY A 292 5.12 -1.15 5.68
CA GLY A 292 4.81 -0.94 4.28
C GLY A 292 5.83 -0.08 3.55
N ASP A 293 6.30 1.01 4.18
CA ASP A 293 7.34 1.88 3.60
C ASP A 293 8.68 1.12 3.42
N ILE A 294 9.07 0.23 4.35
CA ILE A 294 10.26 -0.62 4.22
C ILE A 294 10.11 -1.61 3.06
N ILE A 295 8.96 -2.28 2.97
CA ILE A 295 8.70 -3.24 1.88
C ILE A 295 8.64 -2.53 0.53
N LEU A 296 8.05 -1.35 0.47
CA LEU A 296 8.00 -0.56 -0.76
C LEU A 296 9.40 -0.09 -1.19
N ALA A 297 10.23 0.38 -0.25
CA ALA A 297 11.63 0.74 -0.50
C ALA A 297 12.44 -0.47 -1.03
N TRP A 298 12.23 -1.66 -0.45
CA TRP A 298 12.81 -2.91 -0.94
C TRP A 298 12.42 -3.20 -2.38
N MET A 299 11.12 -3.14 -2.70
CA MET A 299 10.62 -3.37 -4.06
C MET A 299 11.19 -2.36 -5.06
N LEU A 300 11.30 -1.10 -4.67
CA LEU A 300 11.86 -0.06 -5.53
C LEU A 300 13.38 -0.25 -5.73
N LEU A 301 14.12 -0.64 -4.69
CA LEU A 301 15.55 -0.96 -4.81
C LEU A 301 15.78 -2.16 -5.73
N TRP A 302 14.95 -3.20 -5.61
CA TRP A 302 15.00 -4.35 -6.52
C TRP A 302 14.73 -3.96 -7.97
N ARG A 303 13.71 -3.12 -8.21
CA ARG A 303 13.45 -2.56 -9.55
C ARG A 303 14.63 -1.77 -10.08
N ALA A 304 15.27 -0.95 -9.24
CA ALA A 304 16.46 -0.19 -9.61
C ALA A 304 17.65 -1.10 -9.95
N HIS A 305 17.85 -2.19 -9.18
CA HIS A 305 18.88 -3.20 -9.48
C HIS A 305 18.68 -3.83 -10.86
N VAL A 306 17.44 -4.25 -11.17
CA VAL A 306 17.11 -4.79 -12.50
C VAL A 306 17.28 -3.73 -13.60
N ALA A 307 16.84 -2.50 -13.34
CA ALA A 307 16.94 -1.40 -14.27
C ALA A 307 18.41 -1.05 -14.62
N GLN A 308 19.29 -1.00 -13.62
CA GLN A 308 20.72 -0.75 -13.83
C GLN A 308 21.35 -1.80 -14.74
N LYS A 309 21.11 -3.09 -14.48
CA LYS A 309 21.57 -4.19 -15.32
C LYS A 309 21.11 -4.10 -16.78
N GLN A 310 19.94 -3.47 -17.02
CA GLN A 310 19.43 -3.25 -18.38
C GLN A 310 20.03 -1.97 -19.01
N LEU A 311 20.33 -0.95 -18.23
CA LEU A 311 20.99 0.28 -18.71
C LEU A 311 22.43 0.01 -19.14
N ASP A 312 23.11 -0.95 -18.52
CA ASP A 312 24.48 -1.36 -18.87
C ASP A 312 24.56 -2.11 -20.22
N LYS A 313 23.41 -2.53 -20.77
CA LYS A 313 23.29 -3.15 -22.09
C LYS A 313 22.95 -2.09 -23.14
N ALA A 314 23.22 -2.39 -24.41
CA ALA A 314 22.80 -1.53 -25.55
C ALA A 314 21.27 -1.46 -25.60
N THR A 315 20.68 -0.46 -24.93
CA THR A 315 19.23 -0.34 -24.76
C THR A 315 18.67 0.77 -25.64
N PRO A 316 17.58 0.55 -26.40
CA PRO A 316 16.92 1.59 -27.19
C PRO A 316 16.52 2.80 -26.35
N LYS A 317 16.62 4.02 -26.90
CA LYS A 317 16.38 5.31 -26.22
C LYS A 317 15.08 5.32 -25.37
N LYS A 318 13.97 4.80 -25.91
CA LYS A 318 12.67 4.75 -25.21
C LYS A 318 12.70 3.87 -23.96
N ARG A 319 13.35 2.71 -24.02
CA ARG A 319 13.53 1.81 -22.88
C ARG A 319 14.53 2.39 -21.86
N LYS A 320 15.54 3.11 -22.33
CA LYS A 320 16.51 3.78 -21.45
C LYS A 320 15.82 4.76 -20.51
N ALA A 321 14.92 5.62 -21.02
CA ALA A 321 14.13 6.54 -20.21
C ALA A 321 13.27 5.81 -19.15
N PHE A 322 12.69 4.66 -19.52
CA PHE A 322 11.93 3.84 -18.57
C PHE A 322 12.82 3.35 -17.42
N TYR A 323 13.98 2.76 -17.73
CA TYR A 323 14.88 2.25 -16.69
C TYR A 323 15.49 3.37 -15.83
N GLN A 324 15.81 4.51 -16.42
CA GLN A 324 16.21 5.70 -15.65
C GLN A 324 15.10 6.14 -14.69
N GLY A 325 13.84 6.12 -15.14
CA GLY A 325 12.68 6.41 -14.28
C GLY A 325 12.55 5.45 -13.11
N GLN A 326 12.93 4.16 -13.25
CA GLN A 326 12.94 3.21 -12.13
C GLN A 326 14.03 3.56 -11.11
N MET A 327 15.22 3.94 -11.60
CA MET A 327 16.33 4.38 -10.74
C MET A 327 15.92 5.62 -9.92
N GLU A 328 15.33 6.63 -10.57
CA GLU A 328 14.90 7.86 -9.91
C GLU A 328 13.73 7.64 -8.93
N SER A 329 12.80 6.72 -9.21
CA SER A 329 11.74 6.35 -8.26
C SER A 329 12.31 5.76 -6.97
N ALA A 330 13.29 4.85 -7.07
CA ALA A 330 13.95 4.25 -5.93
C ALA A 330 14.78 5.27 -5.13
N ARG A 331 15.55 6.10 -5.85
CA ARG A 331 16.36 7.15 -5.23
C ARG A 331 15.49 8.13 -4.47
N PHE A 332 14.46 8.67 -5.12
CA PHE A 332 13.53 9.60 -4.48
C PHE A 332 12.89 9.02 -3.24
N PHE A 333 12.40 7.78 -3.30
CA PHE A 333 11.72 7.17 -2.16
C PHE A 333 12.67 6.99 -0.98
N ILE A 334 13.83 6.39 -1.20
CA ILE A 334 14.80 6.09 -0.14
C ILE A 334 15.41 7.39 0.44
N GLU A 335 15.63 8.42 -0.38
CA GLU A 335 16.28 9.66 0.04
C GLU A 335 15.32 10.71 0.61
N ASN A 336 14.04 10.74 0.16
CA ASN A 336 13.09 11.77 0.58
C ASN A 336 11.96 11.22 1.48
N ILE A 337 11.48 10.00 1.24
CA ILE A 337 10.45 9.37 2.08
C ILE A 337 11.11 8.56 3.21
N GLY A 338 12.24 7.93 2.94
CA GLY A 338 13.00 7.15 3.93
C GLY A 338 13.27 7.90 5.24
N PRO A 339 13.79 9.15 5.24
CA PRO A 339 13.97 9.93 6.45
C PRO A 339 12.69 10.18 7.24
N ILE A 340 11.56 10.39 6.56
CA ILE A 340 10.24 10.53 7.21
C ILE A 340 9.84 9.21 7.87
N THR A 341 10.09 8.09 7.21
CA THR A 341 9.82 6.75 7.76
C THR A 341 10.70 6.49 8.99
N MET A 342 11.96 6.91 8.96
CA MET A 342 12.86 6.83 10.12
C MET A 342 12.33 7.63 11.32
N GLY A 343 11.87 8.86 11.09
CA GLY A 343 11.23 9.69 12.13
C GLY A 343 9.96 9.05 12.70
N ARG A 344 9.16 8.37 11.88
CA ARG A 344 8.01 7.58 12.37
C ARG A 344 8.45 6.39 13.22
N MET A 345 9.55 5.73 12.88
CA MET A 345 10.13 4.67 13.73
C MET A 345 10.55 5.21 15.09
N ASP A 346 11.18 6.38 15.12
CA ASP A 346 11.55 7.05 16.37
C ASP A 346 10.31 7.42 17.20
N SER A 347 9.26 7.95 16.55
CA SER A 347 7.98 8.24 17.21
C SER A 347 7.33 6.98 17.83
N ILE A 348 7.47 5.81 17.23
CA ILE A 348 6.98 4.54 17.81
C ILE A 348 7.81 4.17 19.04
N MET A 349 9.14 4.30 18.97
CA MET A 349 10.04 3.92 20.06
C MET A 349 9.92 4.85 21.28
N ASP A 350 9.67 6.13 21.03
CA ASP A 350 9.59 7.17 22.06
C ASP A 350 8.14 7.48 22.48
N SER A 351 7.16 6.67 22.02
CA SER A 351 5.74 6.95 22.25
C SER A 351 5.38 6.91 23.73
N GLY A 352 4.69 7.96 24.20
CA GLY A 352 4.07 8.01 25.52
C GLY A 352 2.76 7.20 25.59
N ASP A 353 2.01 7.43 26.64
CA ASP A 353 0.74 6.75 26.96
C ASP A 353 -0.48 7.69 26.92
N SER A 354 -0.33 8.89 26.35
CA SER A 354 -1.40 9.92 26.29
C SER A 354 -2.69 9.39 25.68
N VAL A 355 -2.59 8.51 24.66
CA VAL A 355 -3.74 7.87 24.01
C VAL A 355 -4.55 7.02 24.99
N LEU A 356 -3.91 6.48 26.03
CA LEU A 356 -4.55 5.62 27.03
C LEU A 356 -5.03 6.42 28.26
N ARG A 357 -4.37 7.54 28.55
CA ARG A 357 -4.68 8.37 29.74
C ARG A 357 -5.81 9.36 29.53
N ILE A 358 -6.06 9.78 28.30
CA ILE A 358 -7.15 10.72 28.01
C ILE A 358 -8.50 10.11 28.39
N SER A 359 -9.28 10.80 29.20
CA SER A 359 -10.65 10.36 29.53
C SER A 359 -11.59 10.64 28.35
N THR A 360 -12.70 9.90 28.28
CA THR A 360 -13.71 10.13 27.25
C THR A 360 -14.21 11.57 27.20
N ASP A 361 -14.42 12.17 28.37
CA ASP A 361 -14.91 13.54 28.50
C ASP A 361 -13.88 14.58 28.04
N ALA A 362 -12.58 14.26 28.16
CA ALA A 362 -11.49 15.15 27.72
C ALA A 362 -11.32 15.23 26.19
N PHE A 363 -11.96 14.34 25.41
CA PHE A 363 -12.02 14.49 23.95
C PHE A 363 -12.90 15.67 23.50
N GLY A 364 -13.72 16.23 24.39
CA GLY A 364 -14.69 17.27 24.07
C GLY A 364 -15.89 16.70 23.29
N GLY A 365 -16.76 17.57 22.86
CA GLY A 365 -18.04 17.23 22.25
C GLY A 365 -19.18 17.21 23.29
N ARG A 366 -20.41 17.16 22.79
CA ARG A 366 -21.63 17.07 23.60
C ARG A 366 -22.09 15.63 23.70
#